data_7837e4546985016dbcefbc300e37bd7e
#
_entry.id   7837e4546985016dbcefbc300e37bd7e
#
_cell.length_a   1.000
_cell.length_b   1.000
_cell.length_c   1.000
_cell.angle_alpha   90.00
_cell.angle_beta   90.00
_cell.angle_gamma   90.00
#
_symmetry.space_group_name_H-M   'P 1'
#
loop_
_entity.id
_entity.type
_entity.pdbx_description
1 polymer ?
#
loop_
_entity_poly.entity_id
_entity_poly.type
_entity_poly.pdbx_seq_one_letter_code
_entity_poly.pdbx_strand_id
1 'polypeptide(L)'
;MSTSTREPLREGQTFGGTSRLSTYASFVKLPHTVFALPFAMIGVILASYSHAVTWRTIGWTILAFTAARFAAMGFNRITDREYDAKNPRTSLREIPRGALSVREASVAVALASALFIAAAGALNTLCLMLSPIALAWVFFYSYTKRFTRFAHIVLGVGMSIAPVGGYLAVSGRWSQPWWLLCTLATTVITWGAGFDVLYALPDVAFDRAHGLHSIPVAFGERGAIAIARGLHIVTVLCLVLIGVATFPSLDLSSLLYWAGVLIASSLLLYEHSLVHPGDLARLDAAFFTLNGVISLTLFAFVLTGRLLR
;
A
#
# COMPACT_ATOMS: atom_id res chain seq x y z
N MET A 1 33.94 22.52 13.13
CA MET A 1 33.07 21.67 12.29
C MET A 1 31.79 21.44 13.05
N SER A 2 30.76 22.22 12.74
CA SER A 2 29.43 22.10 13.34
C SER A 2 28.74 20.88 12.74
N THR A 3 28.61 19.81 13.49
CA THR A 3 27.75 18.68 13.15
C THR A 3 26.30 19.16 13.27
N SER A 4 25.73 19.58 12.17
CA SER A 4 24.29 19.81 12.05
C SER A 4 23.58 18.50 12.35
N THR A 5 23.18 18.28 13.60
CA THR A 5 22.23 17.26 13.99
C THR A 5 20.90 17.63 13.38
N ARG A 6 20.61 17.14 12.17
CA ARG A 6 19.28 17.26 11.58
C ARG A 6 18.28 16.58 12.54
N GLU A 7 17.26 17.31 12.95
CA GLU A 7 16.17 16.71 13.72
C GLU A 7 15.59 15.53 12.96
N PRO A 8 15.32 14.39 13.64
CA PRO A 8 14.71 13.24 12.99
C PRO A 8 13.35 13.61 12.44
N LEU A 9 13.05 13.14 11.23
CA LEU A 9 11.75 13.31 10.58
C LEU A 9 10.64 12.80 11.51
N ARG A 10 9.77 13.70 11.98
CA ARG A 10 8.70 13.38 12.93
C ARG A 10 7.39 13.17 12.19
N GLU A 11 6.77 12.01 12.34
CA GLU A 11 5.40 11.79 11.91
C GLU A 11 4.44 12.45 12.89
N GLY A 12 3.82 13.54 12.45
CA GLY A 12 2.83 14.29 13.22
C GLY A 12 1.47 14.31 12.53
N GLN A 13 0.65 15.28 12.91
CA GLN A 13 -0.67 15.53 12.36
C GLN A 13 -0.59 15.83 10.85
N THR A 14 -1.21 14.99 10.02
CA THR A 14 -1.20 15.14 8.55
C THR A 14 -2.11 16.28 8.10
N PHE A 15 -3.19 16.55 8.86
CA PHE A 15 -4.11 17.67 8.60
C PHE A 15 -4.05 18.67 9.73
N GLY A 16 -3.92 19.96 9.39
CA GLY A 16 -4.08 21.06 10.34
C GLY A 16 -5.54 21.17 10.79
N GLY A 17 -5.76 21.33 12.09
CA GLY A 17 -7.09 21.52 12.68
C GLY A 17 -7.33 20.68 13.93
N THR A 18 -8.27 21.13 14.76
CA THR A 18 -8.65 20.51 16.05
C THR A 18 -9.93 19.70 15.97
N SER A 19 -10.53 19.57 14.77
CA SER A 19 -11.79 18.86 14.60
C SER A 19 -11.59 17.33 14.73
N ARG A 20 -12.62 16.62 15.24
CA ARG A 20 -12.62 15.16 15.31
C ARG A 20 -12.38 14.52 13.93
N LEU A 21 -12.94 15.10 12.86
CA LEU A 21 -12.77 14.61 11.51
C LEU A 21 -11.30 14.70 11.05
N SER A 22 -10.62 15.84 11.29
CA SER A 22 -9.19 15.98 10.97
C SER A 22 -8.32 15.01 11.77
N THR A 23 -8.67 14.74 13.02
CA THR A 23 -7.97 13.74 13.86
C THR A 23 -8.08 12.34 13.26
N TYR A 24 -9.28 11.89 12.87
CA TYR A 24 -9.45 10.57 12.25
C TYR A 24 -8.83 10.50 10.84
N ALA A 25 -8.92 11.55 10.04
CA ALA A 25 -8.27 11.61 8.74
C ALA A 25 -6.73 11.50 8.84
N SER A 26 -6.15 12.14 9.86
CA SER A 26 -4.74 12.04 10.18
C SER A 26 -4.37 10.66 10.74
N PHE A 27 -5.19 10.11 11.64
CA PHE A 27 -5.03 8.80 12.26
C PHE A 27 -4.87 7.67 11.22
N VAL A 28 -5.60 7.70 10.11
CA VAL A 28 -5.49 6.72 9.03
C VAL A 28 -4.65 7.20 7.85
N LYS A 29 -3.98 8.34 7.97
CA LYS A 29 -3.20 8.96 6.88
C LYS A 29 -4.02 9.00 5.57
N LEU A 30 -5.15 9.68 5.59
CA LEU A 30 -6.10 9.72 4.47
C LEU A 30 -5.47 10.02 3.09
N PRO A 31 -4.47 10.92 2.93
CA PRO A 31 -3.80 11.11 1.65
C PRO A 31 -3.20 9.83 1.07
N HIS A 32 -2.65 8.95 1.93
CA HIS A 32 -2.12 7.66 1.47
C HIS A 32 -3.23 6.70 1.01
N THR A 33 -4.45 6.86 1.50
CA THR A 33 -5.61 6.12 1.00
C THR A 33 -5.92 6.51 -0.44
N VAL A 34 -5.85 7.81 -0.75
CA VAL A 34 -6.05 8.33 -2.11
C VAL A 34 -5.01 7.78 -3.08
N PHE A 35 -3.74 7.68 -2.68
CA PHE A 35 -2.67 7.13 -3.52
C PHE A 35 -2.73 5.61 -3.70
N ALA A 36 -3.36 4.88 -2.78
CA ALA A 36 -3.47 3.43 -2.86
C ALA A 36 -4.75 2.95 -3.57
N LEU A 37 -5.80 3.78 -3.62
CA LEU A 37 -7.05 3.49 -4.33
C LEU A 37 -6.86 3.17 -5.82
N PRO A 38 -5.96 3.83 -6.57
CA PRO A 38 -5.67 3.50 -7.96
C PRO A 38 -5.39 2.03 -8.22
N PHE A 39 -4.71 1.32 -7.31
CA PHE A 39 -4.45 -0.11 -7.48
C PHE A 39 -5.72 -0.96 -7.42
N ALA A 40 -6.65 -0.67 -6.51
CA ALA A 40 -7.96 -1.33 -6.49
C ALA A 40 -8.70 -1.09 -7.81
N MET A 41 -8.65 0.14 -8.31
CA MET A 41 -9.31 0.53 -9.57
C MET A 41 -8.64 -0.08 -10.81
N ILE A 42 -7.32 -0.31 -10.80
CA ILE A 42 -6.64 -1.08 -11.87
C ILE A 42 -7.23 -2.50 -11.93
N GLY A 43 -7.48 -3.15 -10.80
CA GLY A 43 -8.18 -4.44 -10.77
C GLY A 43 -9.56 -4.39 -11.40
N VAL A 44 -10.36 -3.36 -11.07
CA VAL A 44 -11.68 -3.10 -11.69
C VAL A 44 -11.56 -2.93 -13.21
N ILE A 45 -10.58 -2.13 -13.67
CA ILE A 45 -10.39 -1.89 -15.11
C ILE A 45 -9.96 -3.17 -15.82
N LEU A 46 -9.04 -3.95 -15.26
CA LEU A 46 -8.64 -5.23 -15.86
C LEU A 46 -9.82 -6.19 -15.99
N ALA A 47 -10.71 -6.28 -15.00
CA ALA A 47 -11.93 -7.08 -15.08
C ALA A 47 -12.92 -6.54 -16.14
N SER A 48 -12.94 -5.22 -16.37
CA SER A 48 -13.85 -4.57 -17.31
C SER A 48 -13.63 -4.97 -18.77
N TYR A 49 -12.47 -5.53 -19.11
CA TYR A 49 -12.24 -6.05 -20.48
C TYR A 49 -13.10 -7.27 -20.80
N SER A 50 -13.58 -8.00 -19.79
CA SER A 50 -14.37 -9.23 -19.97
C SER A 50 -15.72 -9.21 -19.23
N HIS A 51 -15.96 -8.20 -18.40
CA HIS A 51 -17.17 -8.11 -17.57
C HIS A 51 -17.70 -6.68 -17.54
N ALA A 52 -19.03 -6.53 -17.50
CA ALA A 52 -19.66 -5.21 -17.36
C ALA A 52 -19.38 -4.61 -15.97
N VAL A 53 -19.07 -3.33 -15.95
CA VAL A 53 -18.86 -2.55 -14.72
C VAL A 53 -19.98 -1.54 -14.58
N THR A 54 -20.59 -1.48 -13.39
CA THR A 54 -21.63 -0.51 -13.05
C THR A 54 -21.11 0.54 -12.08
N TRP A 55 -21.73 1.71 -12.04
CA TRP A 55 -21.42 2.73 -11.03
C TRP A 55 -21.63 2.22 -9.60
N ARG A 56 -22.58 1.31 -9.42
CA ARG A 56 -22.80 0.63 -8.14
C ARG A 56 -21.58 -0.20 -7.74
N THR A 57 -21.01 -0.98 -8.65
CA THR A 57 -19.79 -1.78 -8.40
C THR A 57 -18.62 -0.88 -8.05
N ILE A 58 -18.43 0.22 -8.79
CA ILE A 58 -17.36 1.20 -8.50
C ILE A 58 -17.55 1.79 -7.10
N GLY A 59 -18.75 2.26 -6.76
CA GLY A 59 -19.04 2.87 -5.47
C GLY A 59 -18.79 1.92 -4.29
N TRP A 60 -19.26 0.67 -4.38
CA TRP A 60 -19.03 -0.33 -3.34
C TRP A 60 -17.55 -0.74 -3.25
N THR A 61 -16.82 -0.80 -4.36
CA THR A 61 -15.38 -1.09 -4.36
C THR A 61 -14.59 0.02 -3.66
N ILE A 62 -14.90 1.28 -3.94
CA ILE A 62 -14.26 2.43 -3.27
C ILE A 62 -14.56 2.41 -1.78
N LEU A 63 -15.80 2.15 -1.39
CA LEU A 63 -16.20 2.07 0.02
C LEU A 63 -15.51 0.91 0.72
N ALA A 64 -15.50 -0.29 0.12
CA ALA A 64 -14.82 -1.47 0.67
C ALA A 64 -13.33 -1.21 0.86
N PHE A 65 -12.64 -0.67 -0.17
CA PHE A 65 -11.22 -0.33 -0.08
C PHE A 65 -10.94 0.68 1.04
N THR A 66 -11.72 1.76 1.10
CA THR A 66 -11.52 2.83 2.10
C THR A 66 -11.75 2.31 3.52
N ALA A 67 -12.80 1.51 3.72
CA ALA A 67 -13.12 0.90 5.01
C ALA A 67 -12.06 -0.12 5.45
N ALA A 68 -11.61 -1.02 4.55
CA ALA A 68 -10.54 -1.98 4.83
C ALA A 68 -9.23 -1.28 5.20
N ARG A 69 -8.87 -0.23 4.47
CA ARG A 69 -7.66 0.55 4.75
C ARG A 69 -7.76 1.30 6.07
N PHE A 70 -8.92 1.89 6.39
CA PHE A 70 -9.18 2.50 7.69
C PHE A 70 -8.98 1.48 8.82
N ALA A 71 -9.59 0.30 8.70
CA ALA A 71 -9.48 -0.76 9.69
C ALA A 71 -8.01 -1.22 9.86
N ALA A 72 -7.29 -1.46 8.76
CA ALA A 72 -5.90 -1.89 8.78
C ALA A 72 -4.97 -0.86 9.45
N MET A 73 -5.05 0.41 9.03
CA MET A 73 -4.22 1.49 9.58
C MET A 73 -4.56 1.76 11.05
N GLY A 74 -5.85 1.83 11.38
CA GLY A 74 -6.30 2.04 12.76
C GLY A 74 -5.87 0.92 13.68
N PHE A 75 -5.99 -0.33 13.24
CA PHE A 75 -5.56 -1.50 14.02
C PHE A 75 -4.03 -1.50 14.24
N ASN A 76 -3.25 -1.17 13.22
CA ASN A 76 -1.80 -1.05 13.34
C ASN A 76 -1.42 0.02 14.39
N ARG A 77 -2.06 1.20 14.38
CA ARG A 77 -1.84 2.26 15.38
C ARG A 77 -2.19 1.83 16.81
N ILE A 78 -3.25 1.04 16.99
CA ILE A 78 -3.65 0.51 18.29
C ILE A 78 -2.60 -0.51 18.77
N THR A 79 -2.18 -1.40 17.90
CA THR A 79 -1.23 -2.48 18.20
C THR A 79 0.15 -1.93 18.52
N ASP A 80 0.62 -0.93 17.79
CA ASP A 80 1.98 -0.38 17.91
C ASP A 80 2.07 0.82 18.86
N ARG A 81 0.99 1.22 19.57
CA ARG A 81 0.92 2.43 20.41
C ARG A 81 2.07 2.59 21.41
N GLU A 82 2.54 1.47 21.99
CA GLU A 82 3.62 1.49 23.00
C GLU A 82 4.99 1.69 22.35
N TYR A 83 5.23 1.10 21.18
CA TYR A 83 6.43 1.33 20.38
C TYR A 83 6.42 2.74 19.79
N ASP A 84 5.26 3.18 19.28
CA ASP A 84 5.08 4.53 18.73
C ASP A 84 5.38 5.62 19.78
N ALA A 85 4.97 5.42 21.04
CA ALA A 85 5.25 6.36 22.12
C ALA A 85 6.74 6.49 22.46
N LYS A 86 7.51 5.43 22.24
CA LYS A 86 8.96 5.38 22.52
C LYS A 86 9.81 5.82 21.33
N ASN A 87 9.29 5.76 20.12
CA ASN A 87 10.02 6.13 18.91
C ASN A 87 9.89 7.64 18.65
N PRO A 88 11.00 8.41 18.65
CA PRO A 88 10.97 9.86 18.40
C PRO A 88 10.29 10.25 17.10
N ARG A 89 10.34 9.38 16.07
CA ARG A 89 9.69 9.61 14.78
C ARG A 89 8.16 9.54 14.85
N THR A 90 7.60 8.69 15.70
CA THR A 90 6.17 8.37 15.75
C THR A 90 5.46 8.80 17.04
N SER A 91 6.19 9.34 18.03
CA SER A 91 5.64 9.76 19.33
C SER A 91 4.54 10.83 19.23
N LEU A 92 4.49 11.58 18.13
CA LEU A 92 3.46 12.59 17.88
C LEU A 92 2.19 12.03 17.20
N ARG A 93 2.09 10.72 17.01
CA ARG A 93 0.88 10.06 16.49
C ARG A 93 -0.30 10.23 17.46
N GLU A 94 -1.53 10.08 16.96
CA GLU A 94 -2.78 10.46 17.65
C GLU A 94 -2.99 9.74 18.97
N ILE A 95 -2.68 8.43 19.06
CA ILE A 95 -2.83 7.65 20.30
C ILE A 95 -1.72 7.99 21.31
N PRO A 96 -0.42 7.94 20.97
CA PRO A 96 0.66 8.32 21.88
C PRO A 96 0.52 9.72 22.50
N ARG A 97 0.12 10.72 21.71
CA ARG A 97 -0.09 12.09 22.22
C ARG A 97 -1.42 12.32 22.94
N GLY A 98 -2.28 11.29 23.07
CA GLY A 98 -3.57 11.39 23.74
C GLY A 98 -4.69 12.12 22.98
N ALA A 99 -4.49 12.42 21.68
CA ALA A 99 -5.52 13.04 20.84
C ALA A 99 -6.67 12.09 20.50
N LEU A 100 -6.44 10.77 20.57
CA LEU A 100 -7.42 9.72 20.37
C LEU A 100 -7.19 8.63 21.41
N SER A 101 -8.23 8.24 22.14
CA SER A 101 -8.16 7.13 23.08
C SER A 101 -8.16 5.78 22.36
N VAL A 102 -7.55 4.76 22.97
CA VAL A 102 -7.56 3.38 22.44
C VAL A 102 -9.00 2.88 22.24
N ARG A 103 -9.94 3.23 23.16
CA ARG A 103 -11.34 2.83 23.05
C ARG A 103 -12.00 3.44 21.81
N GLU A 104 -11.86 4.74 21.59
CA GLU A 104 -12.40 5.43 20.40
C GLU A 104 -11.81 4.84 19.10
N ALA A 105 -10.49 4.63 19.07
CA ALA A 105 -9.81 4.00 17.93
C ALA A 105 -10.35 2.58 17.68
N SER A 106 -10.52 1.77 18.73
CA SER A 106 -11.02 0.38 18.59
C SER A 106 -12.46 0.33 18.08
N VAL A 107 -13.33 1.22 18.57
CA VAL A 107 -14.70 1.34 18.05
C VAL A 107 -14.70 1.74 16.58
N ALA A 108 -13.88 2.72 16.20
CA ALA A 108 -13.79 3.14 14.80
C ALA A 108 -13.27 2.02 13.88
N VAL A 109 -12.28 1.24 14.33
CA VAL A 109 -11.76 0.06 13.62
C VAL A 109 -12.84 -1.02 13.46
N ALA A 110 -13.61 -1.30 14.53
CA ALA A 110 -14.70 -2.29 14.48
C ALA A 110 -15.80 -1.86 13.50
N LEU A 111 -16.21 -0.59 13.52
CA LEU A 111 -17.19 -0.05 12.57
C LEU A 111 -16.69 -0.08 11.14
N ALA A 112 -15.43 0.29 10.89
CA ALA A 112 -14.82 0.21 9.57
C ALA A 112 -14.73 -1.24 9.07
N SER A 113 -14.39 -2.19 9.95
CA SER A 113 -14.36 -3.62 9.60
C SER A 113 -15.76 -4.15 9.24
N ALA A 114 -16.78 -3.80 9.99
CA ALA A 114 -18.17 -4.16 9.69
C ALA A 114 -18.61 -3.54 8.34
N LEU A 115 -18.28 -2.28 8.11
CA LEU A 115 -18.58 -1.59 6.85
C LEU A 115 -17.88 -2.24 5.65
N PHE A 116 -16.62 -2.67 5.82
CA PHE A 116 -15.89 -3.41 4.79
C PHE A 116 -16.57 -4.73 4.43
N ILE A 117 -16.96 -5.54 5.43
CA ILE A 117 -17.66 -6.82 5.21
C ILE A 117 -19.00 -6.57 4.52
N ALA A 118 -19.77 -5.59 4.97
CA ALA A 118 -21.05 -5.22 4.35
C ALA A 118 -20.87 -4.76 2.89
N ALA A 119 -19.87 -3.91 2.62
CA ALA A 119 -19.57 -3.45 1.26
C ALA A 119 -19.12 -4.61 0.36
N ALA A 120 -18.29 -5.53 0.87
CA ALA A 120 -17.89 -6.74 0.16
C ALA A 120 -19.10 -7.64 -0.18
N GLY A 121 -20.04 -7.79 0.75
CA GLY A 121 -21.28 -8.52 0.53
C GLY A 121 -22.20 -7.86 -0.50
N ALA A 122 -22.22 -6.54 -0.57
CA ALA A 122 -22.97 -5.79 -1.58
C ALA A 122 -22.37 -5.92 -3.00
N LEU A 123 -21.09 -6.29 -3.12
CA LEU A 123 -20.42 -6.59 -4.38
C LEU A 123 -20.80 -7.98 -4.90
N ASN A 124 -20.41 -9.04 -4.20
CA ASN A 124 -20.77 -10.42 -4.52
C ASN A 124 -20.41 -11.39 -3.38
N THR A 125 -20.90 -12.64 -3.47
CA THR A 125 -20.68 -13.68 -2.46
C THR A 125 -19.20 -14.02 -2.26
N LEU A 126 -18.38 -14.05 -3.33
CA LEU A 126 -16.95 -14.35 -3.23
C LEU A 126 -16.22 -13.27 -2.41
N CYS A 127 -16.50 -11.99 -2.69
CA CYS A 127 -15.95 -10.87 -1.93
C CYS A 127 -16.37 -10.95 -0.46
N LEU A 128 -17.64 -11.29 -0.17
CA LEU A 128 -18.12 -11.48 1.20
C LEU A 128 -17.34 -12.59 1.91
N MET A 129 -17.17 -13.75 1.28
CA MET A 129 -16.46 -14.90 1.87
C MET A 129 -14.98 -14.61 2.13
N LEU A 130 -14.34 -13.82 1.25
CA LEU A 130 -12.93 -13.47 1.38
C LEU A 130 -12.68 -12.30 2.34
N SER A 131 -13.68 -11.47 2.63
CA SER A 131 -13.51 -10.25 3.44
C SER A 131 -13.03 -10.51 4.88
N PRO A 132 -13.49 -11.53 5.63
CA PRO A 132 -12.93 -11.83 6.95
C PRO A 132 -11.48 -12.29 6.88
N ILE A 133 -11.11 -13.05 5.83
CA ILE A 133 -9.73 -13.52 5.63
C ILE A 133 -8.81 -12.33 5.33
N ALA A 134 -9.28 -11.39 4.52
CA ALA A 134 -8.56 -10.15 4.23
C ALA A 134 -8.33 -9.31 5.50
N LEU A 135 -9.35 -9.13 6.34
CA LEU A 135 -9.22 -8.45 7.63
C LEU A 135 -8.24 -9.16 8.56
N ALA A 136 -8.37 -10.48 8.70
CA ALA A 136 -7.45 -11.28 9.51
C ALA A 136 -6.00 -11.09 9.06
N TRP A 137 -5.75 -11.08 7.74
CA TRP A 137 -4.40 -10.86 7.19
C TRP A 137 -3.84 -9.49 7.52
N VAL A 138 -4.61 -8.41 7.28
CA VAL A 138 -4.12 -7.05 7.51
C VAL A 138 -3.96 -6.74 9.00
N PHE A 139 -4.71 -7.41 9.88
CA PHE A 139 -4.50 -7.32 11.32
C PHE A 139 -3.28 -8.12 11.78
N PHE A 140 -3.09 -9.33 11.22
CA PHE A 140 -1.92 -10.16 11.48
C PHE A 140 -0.62 -9.43 11.14
N TYR A 141 -0.57 -8.68 10.03
CA TYR A 141 0.58 -7.88 9.65
C TYR A 141 1.10 -7.00 10.80
N SER A 142 0.21 -6.38 11.59
CA SER A 142 0.59 -5.48 12.68
C SER A 142 1.44 -6.14 13.78
N TYR A 143 1.48 -7.46 13.85
CA TYR A 143 2.30 -8.20 14.81
C TYR A 143 3.61 -8.71 14.23
N THR A 144 3.76 -8.72 12.92
CA THR A 144 4.83 -9.47 12.24
C THR A 144 6.23 -8.99 12.55
N LYS A 145 6.44 -7.68 12.75
CA LYS A 145 7.74 -7.13 13.19
C LYS A 145 8.24 -7.68 14.54
N ARG A 146 7.36 -8.30 15.33
CA ARG A 146 7.71 -8.85 16.65
C ARG A 146 8.39 -10.21 16.58
N PHE A 147 8.26 -10.94 15.45
CA PHE A 147 8.79 -12.30 15.32
C PHE A 147 9.39 -12.63 13.94
N THR A 148 9.23 -11.79 12.91
CA THR A 148 9.79 -12.06 11.60
C THR A 148 10.38 -10.83 10.92
N ARG A 149 11.53 -11.03 10.27
CA ARG A 149 12.17 -10.03 9.41
C ARG A 149 11.42 -9.76 8.09
N PHE A 150 10.49 -10.64 7.72
CA PHE A 150 9.73 -10.55 6.46
C PHE A 150 8.42 -9.77 6.58
N ALA A 151 8.24 -8.95 7.62
CA ALA A 151 7.06 -8.10 7.82
C ALA A 151 6.70 -7.28 6.57
N HIS A 152 7.68 -6.80 5.82
CA HIS A 152 7.51 -6.05 4.57
C HIS A 152 6.79 -6.86 3.48
N ILE A 153 7.11 -8.15 3.35
CA ILE A 153 6.42 -9.05 2.42
C ILE A 153 4.97 -9.29 2.86
N VAL A 154 4.75 -9.48 4.17
CA VAL A 154 3.39 -9.64 4.73
C VAL A 154 2.55 -8.40 4.48
N LEU A 155 3.13 -7.19 4.60
CA LEU A 155 2.49 -5.93 4.21
C LEU A 155 2.14 -5.93 2.72
N GLY A 156 3.10 -6.30 1.87
CA GLY A 156 2.88 -6.38 0.41
C GLY A 156 1.71 -7.28 0.04
N VAL A 157 1.60 -8.46 0.68
CA VAL A 157 0.42 -9.35 0.51
C VAL A 157 -0.87 -8.65 0.93
N GLY A 158 -0.87 -7.94 2.06
CA GLY A 158 -2.01 -7.12 2.49
C GLY A 158 -2.40 -6.05 1.47
N MET A 159 -1.41 -5.41 0.84
CA MET A 159 -1.64 -4.40 -0.20
C MET A 159 -2.18 -5.02 -1.49
N SER A 160 -1.76 -6.23 -1.86
CA SER A 160 -2.22 -6.91 -3.08
C SER A 160 -3.70 -7.30 -3.04
N ILE A 161 -4.31 -7.34 -1.85
CA ILE A 161 -5.76 -7.54 -1.68
C ILE A 161 -6.55 -6.46 -2.43
N ALA A 162 -6.02 -5.23 -2.56
CA ALA A 162 -6.70 -4.13 -3.23
C ALA A 162 -6.94 -4.40 -4.73
N PRO A 163 -5.93 -4.64 -5.59
CA PRO A 163 -6.18 -4.90 -7.00
C PRO A 163 -6.84 -6.25 -7.26
N VAL A 164 -6.51 -7.29 -6.49
CA VAL A 164 -7.19 -8.58 -6.60
C VAL A 164 -8.67 -8.45 -6.23
N GLY A 165 -8.97 -7.80 -5.11
CA GLY A 165 -10.34 -7.53 -4.66
C GLY A 165 -11.10 -6.66 -5.66
N GLY A 166 -10.47 -5.64 -6.26
CA GLY A 166 -11.07 -4.83 -7.32
C GLY A 166 -11.46 -5.65 -8.55
N TYR A 167 -10.62 -6.59 -8.97
CA TYR A 167 -10.97 -7.53 -10.05
C TYR A 167 -12.13 -8.44 -9.64
N LEU A 168 -12.06 -9.08 -8.47
CA LEU A 168 -13.09 -9.99 -7.97
C LEU A 168 -14.43 -9.27 -7.71
N ALA A 169 -14.40 -7.99 -7.36
CA ALA A 169 -15.60 -7.16 -7.19
C ALA A 169 -16.45 -7.06 -8.45
N VAL A 170 -15.79 -7.07 -9.61
CA VAL A 170 -16.46 -7.03 -10.93
C VAL A 170 -16.77 -8.42 -11.44
N SER A 171 -15.80 -9.35 -11.39
CA SER A 171 -15.90 -10.65 -12.03
C SER A 171 -16.71 -11.67 -11.22
N GLY A 172 -16.75 -11.55 -9.89
CA GLY A 172 -17.30 -12.55 -8.97
C GLY A 172 -16.60 -13.92 -9.00
N ARG A 173 -15.50 -14.03 -9.72
CA ARG A 173 -14.71 -15.27 -9.90
C ARG A 173 -13.24 -14.97 -10.18
N TRP A 174 -12.38 -15.99 -10.02
CA TRP A 174 -10.96 -15.89 -10.34
C TRP A 174 -10.73 -15.63 -11.83
N SER A 175 -9.59 -15.00 -12.17
CA SER A 175 -9.27 -14.65 -13.57
C SER A 175 -9.04 -15.86 -14.47
N GLN A 176 -9.29 -15.64 -15.75
CA GLN A 176 -8.84 -16.52 -16.81
C GLN A 176 -7.96 -15.70 -17.78
N PRO A 177 -6.68 -16.04 -17.92
CA PRO A 177 -5.99 -17.19 -17.30
C PRO A 177 -5.78 -16.98 -15.77
N TRP A 178 -5.70 -18.08 -15.04
CA TRP A 178 -5.63 -18.05 -13.56
C TRP A 178 -4.43 -17.29 -13.00
N TRP A 179 -3.32 -17.32 -13.71
CA TRP A 179 -2.07 -16.68 -13.29
C TRP A 179 -2.11 -15.15 -13.40
N LEU A 180 -3.05 -14.55 -14.13
CA LEU A 180 -3.16 -13.10 -14.28
C LEU A 180 -3.32 -12.40 -12.92
N LEU A 181 -4.24 -12.87 -12.07
CA LEU A 181 -4.41 -12.31 -10.73
C LEU A 181 -3.23 -12.61 -9.81
N CYS A 182 -2.58 -13.79 -9.97
CA CYS A 182 -1.35 -14.09 -9.23
C CYS A 182 -0.23 -13.12 -9.61
N THR A 183 -0.07 -12.80 -10.89
CA THR A 183 0.94 -11.84 -11.37
C THR A 183 0.60 -10.42 -10.89
N LEU A 184 -0.67 -10.02 -10.93
CA LEU A 184 -1.12 -8.73 -10.41
C LEU A 184 -0.86 -8.61 -8.90
N ALA A 185 -1.15 -9.67 -8.14
CA ALA A 185 -0.83 -9.72 -6.72
C ALA A 185 0.68 -9.60 -6.48
N THR A 186 1.49 -10.38 -7.22
CA THR A 186 2.96 -10.36 -7.11
C THR A 186 3.52 -8.96 -7.43
N THR A 187 2.98 -8.28 -8.44
CA THR A 187 3.36 -6.90 -8.77
C THR A 187 3.24 -5.99 -7.54
N VAL A 188 2.09 -6.03 -6.85
CA VAL A 188 1.85 -5.15 -5.70
C VAL A 188 2.57 -5.63 -4.44
N ILE A 189 2.72 -6.94 -4.25
CA ILE A 189 3.52 -7.52 -3.15
C ILE A 189 4.96 -7.00 -3.23
N THR A 190 5.58 -7.14 -4.39
CA THR A 190 6.99 -6.81 -4.57
C THR A 190 7.23 -5.30 -4.59
N TRP A 191 6.34 -4.53 -5.21
CA TRP A 191 6.40 -3.08 -5.15
C TRP A 191 6.21 -2.57 -3.71
N GLY A 192 5.15 -3.02 -3.01
CA GLY A 192 4.85 -2.62 -1.65
C GLY A 192 5.94 -3.00 -0.65
N ALA A 193 6.45 -4.23 -0.74
CA ALA A 193 7.54 -4.67 0.10
C ALA A 193 8.84 -3.90 -0.18
N GLY A 194 9.14 -3.62 -1.45
CA GLY A 194 10.34 -2.90 -1.87
C GLY A 194 10.40 -1.49 -1.27
N PHE A 195 9.35 -0.70 -1.43
CA PHE A 195 9.34 0.64 -0.86
C PHE A 195 9.27 0.64 0.68
N ASP A 196 8.56 -0.32 1.30
CA ASP A 196 8.46 -0.40 2.76
C ASP A 196 9.80 -0.80 3.40
N VAL A 197 10.60 -1.62 2.73
CA VAL A 197 12.00 -1.91 3.13
C VAL A 197 12.83 -0.64 3.17
N LEU A 198 12.73 0.23 2.13
CA LEU A 198 13.43 1.51 2.10
C LEU A 198 12.94 2.44 3.21
N TYR A 199 11.61 2.52 3.39
CA TYR A 199 10.99 3.37 4.41
C TYR A 199 11.34 2.95 5.85
N ALA A 200 11.71 1.70 6.08
CA ALA A 200 12.12 1.21 7.40
C ALA A 200 13.59 1.51 7.74
N LEU A 201 14.40 2.02 6.81
CA LEU A 201 15.82 2.31 7.05
C LEU A 201 16.07 3.27 8.23
N PRO A 202 15.33 4.37 8.42
CA PRO A 202 15.53 5.27 9.57
C PRO A 202 15.23 4.64 10.92
N ASP A 203 14.40 3.59 10.96
CA ASP A 203 13.97 2.93 12.20
C ASP A 203 14.94 1.83 12.68
N VAL A 204 16.01 1.50 11.94
CA VAL A 204 16.92 0.38 12.23
C VAL A 204 17.49 0.42 13.65
N ALA A 205 17.92 1.59 14.12
CA ALA A 205 18.47 1.73 15.46
C ALA A 205 17.42 1.48 16.54
N PHE A 206 16.21 2.03 16.34
CA PHE A 206 15.07 1.85 17.24
C PHE A 206 14.60 0.39 17.25
N ASP A 207 14.37 -0.19 16.07
CA ASP A 207 13.88 -1.57 15.90
C ASP A 207 14.85 -2.55 16.61
N ARG A 208 16.17 -2.38 16.40
CA ARG A 208 17.19 -3.22 17.04
C ARG A 208 17.19 -3.08 18.57
N ALA A 209 17.07 -1.86 19.08
CA ALA A 209 17.07 -1.60 20.52
C ALA A 209 15.84 -2.17 21.22
N HIS A 210 14.72 -2.34 20.50
CA HIS A 210 13.46 -2.84 21.06
C HIS A 210 13.11 -4.28 20.62
N GLY A 211 14.08 -5.01 20.06
CA GLY A 211 13.88 -6.41 19.66
C GLY A 211 12.89 -6.61 18.52
N LEU A 212 12.66 -5.57 17.69
CA LEU A 212 11.84 -5.65 16.51
C LEU A 212 12.65 -6.16 15.31
N HIS A 213 11.97 -6.90 14.44
CA HIS A 213 12.57 -7.56 13.29
C HIS A 213 12.17 -6.85 12.00
N SER A 214 13.15 -6.59 11.15
CA SER A 214 12.93 -6.04 9.81
C SER A 214 14.04 -6.47 8.86
N ILE A 215 13.83 -6.36 7.56
CA ILE A 215 14.88 -6.62 6.55
C ILE A 215 16.09 -5.71 6.80
N PRO A 216 15.94 -4.39 7.03
CA PRO A 216 17.06 -3.53 7.35
C PRO A 216 17.82 -3.92 8.62
N VAL A 217 17.13 -4.36 9.67
CA VAL A 217 17.79 -4.85 10.91
C VAL A 217 18.61 -6.10 10.65
N ALA A 218 18.08 -7.03 9.83
CA ALA A 218 18.71 -8.33 9.57
C ALA A 218 19.86 -8.26 8.57
N PHE A 219 19.77 -7.42 7.53
CA PHE A 219 20.71 -7.40 6.40
C PHE A 219 21.50 -6.09 6.29
N GLY A 220 21.25 -5.11 7.17
CA GLY A 220 21.86 -3.78 7.12
C GLY A 220 21.37 -2.94 5.95
N GLU A 221 21.78 -1.66 5.88
CA GLU A 221 21.32 -0.71 4.86
C GLU A 221 21.60 -1.19 3.44
N ARG A 222 22.86 -1.64 3.16
CA ARG A 222 23.26 -2.10 1.82
C ARG A 222 22.44 -3.31 1.37
N GLY A 223 22.26 -4.29 2.26
CA GLY A 223 21.48 -5.49 1.98
C GLY A 223 19.99 -5.17 1.77
N ALA A 224 19.43 -4.29 2.58
CA ALA A 224 18.04 -3.83 2.45
C ALA A 224 17.79 -3.12 1.11
N ILE A 225 18.67 -2.20 0.71
CA ILE A 225 18.57 -1.50 -0.57
C ILE A 225 18.69 -2.49 -1.75
N ALA A 226 19.61 -3.48 -1.67
CA ALA A 226 19.73 -4.50 -2.71
C ALA A 226 18.47 -5.39 -2.82
N ILE A 227 17.88 -5.78 -1.68
CA ILE A 227 16.64 -6.54 -1.65
C ILE A 227 15.49 -5.72 -2.24
N ALA A 228 15.35 -4.44 -1.86
CA ALA A 228 14.34 -3.55 -2.42
C ALA A 228 14.47 -3.40 -3.94
N ARG A 229 15.69 -3.27 -4.46
CA ARG A 229 15.95 -3.27 -5.93
C ARG A 229 15.50 -4.57 -6.59
N GLY A 230 15.83 -5.71 -6.01
CA GLY A 230 15.40 -7.01 -6.52
C GLY A 230 13.87 -7.14 -6.57
N LEU A 231 13.18 -6.68 -5.51
CA LEU A 231 11.72 -6.67 -5.45
C LEU A 231 11.12 -5.76 -6.53
N HIS A 232 11.66 -4.56 -6.76
CA HIS A 232 11.18 -3.65 -7.80
C HIS A 232 11.49 -4.16 -9.22
N ILE A 233 12.58 -4.91 -9.44
CA ILE A 233 12.82 -5.61 -10.71
C ILE A 233 11.71 -6.63 -10.97
N VAL A 234 11.35 -7.45 -9.96
CA VAL A 234 10.22 -8.40 -10.08
C VAL A 234 8.91 -7.67 -10.38
N THR A 235 8.68 -6.51 -9.76
CA THR A 235 7.51 -5.65 -10.07
C THR A 235 7.44 -5.31 -11.56
N VAL A 236 8.54 -4.83 -12.13
CA VAL A 236 8.59 -4.45 -13.55
C VAL A 236 8.38 -5.68 -14.44
N LEU A 237 9.02 -6.81 -14.14
CA LEU A 237 8.82 -8.06 -14.88
C LEU A 237 7.36 -8.53 -14.86
N CYS A 238 6.69 -8.42 -13.72
CA CYS A 238 5.27 -8.73 -13.61
C CYS A 238 4.39 -7.77 -14.41
N LEU A 239 4.68 -6.46 -14.41
CA LEU A 239 3.99 -5.50 -15.27
C LEU A 239 4.17 -5.83 -16.75
N VAL A 240 5.38 -6.18 -17.17
CA VAL A 240 5.65 -6.63 -18.54
C VAL A 240 4.84 -7.87 -18.87
N LEU A 241 4.80 -8.88 -17.99
CA LEU A 241 4.04 -10.10 -18.21
C LEU A 241 2.54 -9.83 -18.33
N ILE A 242 1.97 -8.95 -17.50
CA ILE A 242 0.56 -8.52 -17.60
C ILE A 242 0.33 -7.84 -18.96
N GLY A 243 1.24 -6.97 -19.38
CA GLY A 243 1.16 -6.26 -20.66
C GLY A 243 1.12 -7.20 -21.85
N VAL A 244 2.06 -8.14 -21.94
CA VAL A 244 2.11 -9.14 -23.01
C VAL A 244 0.85 -9.99 -23.05
N ALA A 245 0.31 -10.35 -21.89
CA ALA A 245 -0.89 -11.19 -21.81
C ALA A 245 -2.19 -10.46 -22.13
N THR A 246 -2.31 -9.20 -21.73
CA THR A 246 -3.57 -8.46 -21.78
C THR A 246 -3.68 -7.61 -23.07
N PHE A 247 -2.55 -7.19 -23.60
CA PHE A 247 -2.44 -6.25 -24.72
C PHE A 247 -1.56 -6.82 -25.84
N PRO A 248 -1.98 -7.91 -26.52
CA PRO A 248 -1.16 -8.56 -27.56
C PRO A 248 -1.10 -7.77 -28.86
N SER A 249 -2.04 -6.84 -29.09
CA SER A 249 -2.07 -5.98 -30.28
C SER A 249 -1.37 -4.64 -30.02
N LEU A 250 -0.82 -4.03 -31.08
CA LEU A 250 -0.23 -2.67 -31.00
C LEU A 250 -1.33 -1.62 -31.28
N ASP A 251 -2.39 -1.65 -30.51
CA ASP A 251 -3.43 -0.61 -30.52
C ASP A 251 -3.11 0.51 -29.52
N LEU A 252 -3.93 1.56 -29.54
CA LEU A 252 -3.73 2.72 -28.66
C LEU A 252 -3.76 2.35 -27.18
N SER A 253 -4.64 1.40 -26.79
CA SER A 253 -4.73 0.89 -25.41
C SER A 253 -3.41 0.25 -24.98
N SER A 254 -2.82 -0.58 -25.85
CA SER A 254 -1.53 -1.22 -25.63
C SER A 254 -0.41 -0.19 -25.51
N LEU A 255 -0.33 0.77 -26.44
CA LEU A 255 0.68 1.83 -26.40
C LEU A 255 0.62 2.63 -25.10
N LEU A 256 -0.59 2.98 -24.65
CA LEU A 256 -0.79 3.66 -23.38
C LEU A 256 -0.34 2.81 -22.20
N TYR A 257 -0.70 1.52 -22.15
CA TYR A 257 -0.22 0.62 -21.11
C TYR A 257 1.31 0.60 -21.04
N TRP A 258 2.00 0.39 -22.18
CA TRP A 258 3.44 0.33 -22.25
C TRP A 258 4.11 1.66 -21.88
N ALA A 259 3.52 2.79 -22.25
CA ALA A 259 3.96 4.11 -21.81
C ALA A 259 3.88 4.24 -20.27
N GLY A 260 2.78 3.80 -19.69
CA GLY A 260 2.60 3.76 -18.23
C GLY A 260 3.65 2.89 -17.53
N VAL A 261 3.93 1.70 -18.05
CA VAL A 261 4.97 0.79 -17.54
C VAL A 261 6.36 1.41 -17.66
N LEU A 262 6.68 2.05 -18.79
CA LEU A 262 7.96 2.72 -19.00
C LEU A 262 8.17 3.85 -17.99
N ILE A 263 7.17 4.70 -17.80
CA ILE A 263 7.24 5.81 -16.84
C ILE A 263 7.37 5.27 -15.41
N ALA A 264 6.55 4.29 -15.02
CA ALA A 264 6.65 3.68 -13.69
C ALA A 264 8.03 3.05 -13.44
N SER A 265 8.59 2.36 -14.42
CA SER A 265 9.94 1.77 -14.35
C SER A 265 11.02 2.84 -14.19
N SER A 266 10.90 3.95 -14.94
CA SER A 266 11.82 5.09 -14.85
C SER A 266 11.75 5.76 -13.49
N LEU A 267 10.55 5.90 -12.92
CA LEU A 267 10.36 6.45 -11.58
C LEU A 267 10.92 5.54 -10.49
N LEU A 268 10.80 4.21 -10.62
CA LEU A 268 11.43 3.25 -9.70
C LEU A 268 12.96 3.34 -9.77
N LEU A 269 13.54 3.47 -10.96
CA LEU A 269 14.99 3.69 -11.12
C LEU A 269 15.41 5.01 -10.45
N TYR A 270 14.64 6.08 -10.64
CA TYR A 270 14.90 7.36 -10.01
C TYR A 270 14.76 7.28 -8.48
N GLU A 271 13.76 6.57 -7.94
CA GLU A 271 13.62 6.32 -6.50
C GLU A 271 14.90 5.71 -5.91
N HIS A 272 15.42 4.67 -6.55
CA HIS A 272 16.67 4.03 -6.11
C HIS A 272 17.92 4.90 -6.27
N SER A 273 17.88 5.93 -7.11
CA SER A 273 18.97 6.90 -7.25
C SER A 273 18.98 7.95 -6.13
N LEU A 274 17.88 8.07 -5.38
CA LEU A 274 17.76 9.00 -4.26
C LEU A 274 18.18 8.40 -2.91
N VAL A 275 18.28 7.06 -2.83
CA VAL A 275 18.52 6.35 -1.56
C VAL A 275 19.88 5.65 -1.63
N HIS A 276 20.80 6.10 -0.79
CA HIS A 276 22.17 5.56 -0.69
C HIS A 276 22.48 5.15 0.75
N PRO A 277 23.33 4.12 0.96
CA PRO A 277 23.81 3.78 2.30
C PRO A 277 24.49 4.99 2.95
N GLY A 278 24.05 5.36 4.15
CA GLY A 278 24.57 6.51 4.89
C GLY A 278 23.97 7.87 4.49
N ASP A 279 23.15 7.97 3.42
CA ASP A 279 22.41 9.18 3.07
C ASP A 279 20.92 8.87 2.82
N LEU A 280 20.09 9.15 3.81
CA LEU A 280 18.65 8.96 3.80
C LEU A 280 17.88 10.29 3.72
N ALA A 281 18.56 11.41 3.40
CA ALA A 281 17.99 12.75 3.45
C ALA A 281 16.81 12.96 2.49
N ARG A 282 16.75 12.19 1.42
CA ARG A 282 15.70 12.26 0.37
C ARG A 282 14.68 11.14 0.44
N LEU A 283 14.72 10.34 1.51
CA LEU A 283 13.86 9.15 1.65
C LEU A 283 12.37 9.49 1.63
N ASP A 284 11.94 10.59 2.28
CA ASP A 284 10.54 11.00 2.28
C ASP A 284 10.03 11.37 0.89
N ALA A 285 10.85 12.08 0.09
CA ALA A 285 10.50 12.41 -1.29
C ALA A 285 10.42 11.13 -2.15
N ALA A 286 11.36 10.20 -1.96
CA ALA A 286 11.34 8.91 -2.64
C ALA A 286 10.09 8.12 -2.26
N PHE A 287 9.76 8.05 -0.98
CA PHE A 287 8.66 7.23 -0.50
C PHE A 287 7.27 7.78 -0.88
N PHE A 288 6.95 9.02 -0.49
CA PHE A 288 5.57 9.53 -0.64
C PHE A 288 5.27 10.04 -2.03
N THR A 289 6.15 10.86 -2.57
CA THR A 289 5.89 11.53 -3.83
C THR A 289 5.98 10.56 -5.00
N LEU A 290 7.07 9.79 -5.10
CA LEU A 290 7.28 8.92 -6.26
C LEU A 290 6.30 7.75 -6.29
N ASN A 291 6.06 7.07 -5.17
CA ASN A 291 5.11 5.96 -5.13
C ASN A 291 3.66 6.41 -5.38
N GLY A 292 3.29 7.61 -4.94
CA GLY A 292 2.02 8.23 -5.30
C GLY A 292 1.92 8.51 -6.81
N VAL A 293 2.97 9.08 -7.41
CA VAL A 293 3.03 9.37 -8.85
C VAL A 293 3.00 8.07 -9.67
N ILE A 294 3.75 7.03 -9.28
CA ILE A 294 3.75 5.72 -9.95
C ILE A 294 2.33 5.15 -10.00
N SER A 295 1.65 5.12 -8.85
CA SER A 295 0.30 4.59 -8.72
C SER A 295 -0.72 5.34 -9.60
N LEU A 296 -0.72 6.68 -9.53
CA LEU A 296 -1.61 7.53 -10.31
C LEU A 296 -1.32 7.46 -11.82
N THR A 297 -0.04 7.40 -12.19
CA THR A 297 0.37 7.29 -13.59
C THR A 297 -0.11 5.96 -14.19
N LEU A 298 0.20 4.83 -13.57
CA LEU A 298 -0.26 3.52 -14.05
C LEU A 298 -1.79 3.49 -14.17
N PHE A 299 -2.50 3.97 -13.15
CA PHE A 299 -3.95 4.04 -13.19
C PHE A 299 -4.47 4.91 -14.34
N ALA A 300 -3.93 6.11 -14.51
CA ALA A 300 -4.36 7.04 -15.55
C ALA A 300 -4.16 6.45 -16.95
N PHE A 301 -3.01 5.84 -17.22
CA PHE A 301 -2.72 5.23 -18.51
C PHE A 301 -3.61 4.00 -18.78
N VAL A 302 -3.80 3.13 -17.79
CA VAL A 302 -4.67 1.95 -17.90
C VAL A 302 -6.14 2.36 -18.09
N LEU A 303 -6.60 3.38 -17.35
CA LEU A 303 -7.96 3.91 -17.48
C LEU A 303 -8.18 4.55 -18.85
N THR A 304 -7.28 5.43 -19.28
CA THR A 304 -7.37 6.09 -20.58
C THR A 304 -7.38 5.07 -21.72
N GLY A 305 -6.47 4.08 -21.66
CA GLY A 305 -6.45 2.98 -22.62
C GLY A 305 -7.76 2.20 -22.67
N ARG A 306 -8.43 2.02 -21.54
CA ARG A 306 -9.75 1.35 -21.48
C ARG A 306 -10.89 2.20 -22.02
N LEU A 307 -10.85 3.52 -21.79
CA LEU A 307 -11.90 4.44 -22.26
C LEU A 307 -11.84 4.72 -23.77
N LEU A 308 -10.65 4.60 -24.37
CA LEU A 308 -10.43 4.82 -25.80
C LEU A 308 -10.62 3.54 -26.65
N ARG A 309 -10.92 2.41 -26.02
CA ARG A 309 -11.23 1.13 -26.67
C ARG A 309 -12.73 0.89 -26.71
#